data_2e6476e23ec71c8c0a8e6769b9dd83fa
#
_entry.id   2e6476e23ec71c8c0a8e6769b9dd83fa
#
_cell.length_a   1.000
_cell.length_b   1.000
_cell.length_c   1.000
_cell.angle_alpha   90.00
_cell.angle_beta   90.00
_cell.angle_gamma   90.00
#
_symmetry.space_group_name_H-M   'P 1'
#
loop_
_entity.id
_entity.type
_entity.pdbx_description
1 polymer ?
#
loop_
_entity_poly.entity_id
_entity_poly.type
_entity_poly.pdbx_seq_one_letter_code
_entity_poly.pdbx_strand_id
1 'polypeptide(L)'
;GGAGGDRSRRRRHPRSAVFLSAPVIRVLLSLLAGALLLISPNAVLAAEQSAVLAGGCFWCMESDLEKLPGVISVESGYSGGSVPQPTYNQVSAETTGHQEVVEVRFDPARISYPKLLQSYWRNVDPLDGDGQFCDRGDSYRPVIFTNDDRQSSEALASQSAAARELGMAESALKVEIKPLEKFWPAEDYHQNFAELNSVKYKYYRWVCGRDRRLDEVWGDNARTGNSWSN
;
A
#
# COMPACT_ATOMS: atom_id res chain seq x y z
N GLY A 1 -58.16 85.40 -39.44
CA GLY A 1 -58.05 84.65 -40.60
C GLY A 1 -57.03 83.57 -40.58
N GLY A 2 -57.30 82.47 -41.11
CA GLY A 2 -56.84 81.38 -41.85
C GLY A 2 -55.39 80.81 -41.51
N ALA A 3 -55.24 79.71 -41.05
CA ALA A 3 -55.27 78.31 -41.44
C ALA A 3 -54.15 77.99 -42.48
N GLY A 4 -53.44 76.92 -42.27
CA GLY A 4 -52.61 76.26 -43.22
C GLY A 4 -51.67 75.22 -42.56
N GLY A 5 -52.17 74.05 -42.36
CA GLY A 5 -51.36 72.92 -41.86
C GLY A 5 -50.61 72.26 -42.97
N ASP A 6 -49.41 71.86 -42.72
CA ASP A 6 -48.68 70.93 -43.56
C ASP A 6 -48.37 69.63 -42.77
N ARG A 7 -48.85 68.52 -43.31
CA ARG A 7 -48.65 67.18 -42.81
C ARG A 7 -47.47 66.52 -43.53
N SER A 8 -46.25 66.60 -43.00
CA SER A 8 -45.18 65.76 -43.46
C SER A 8 -45.31 64.32 -42.93
N ARG A 9 -45.63 63.38 -43.83
CA ARG A 9 -45.66 61.93 -43.55
C ARG A 9 -44.22 61.42 -43.36
N ARG A 10 -43.87 61.10 -42.11
CA ARG A 10 -42.68 60.26 -41.85
C ARG A 10 -42.96 58.82 -42.21
N ARG A 11 -42.30 58.32 -43.25
CA ARG A 11 -42.25 56.89 -43.61
C ARG A 11 -41.44 56.15 -42.52
N ARG A 12 -42.08 55.23 -41.83
CA ARG A 12 -41.42 54.27 -40.99
C ARG A 12 -40.94 53.11 -41.84
N HIS A 13 -39.60 52.84 -41.86
CA HIS A 13 -39.04 51.62 -42.44
C HIS A 13 -39.39 50.43 -41.49
N PRO A 14 -39.80 49.26 -42.02
CA PRO A 14 -40.00 48.09 -41.23
C PRO A 14 -38.62 47.50 -40.85
N ARG A 15 -38.37 47.24 -39.57
CA ARG A 15 -37.24 46.47 -39.06
C ARG A 15 -37.55 45.01 -39.39
N SER A 16 -36.74 44.42 -40.29
CA SER A 16 -36.82 42.99 -40.59
C SER A 16 -36.31 42.21 -39.33
N ALA A 17 -37.21 41.58 -38.63
CA ALA A 17 -36.86 40.59 -37.60
C ALA A 17 -36.50 39.29 -38.32
N VAL A 18 -35.30 38.85 -38.19
CA VAL A 18 -34.86 37.52 -38.66
C VAL A 18 -35.36 36.52 -37.64
N PHE A 19 -36.46 35.82 -38.00
CA PHE A 19 -36.93 34.67 -37.21
C PHE A 19 -36.05 33.44 -37.62
N LEU A 20 -35.16 33.02 -36.72
CA LEU A 20 -34.54 31.71 -36.83
C LEU A 20 -35.61 30.63 -36.61
N SER A 21 -35.75 29.76 -37.59
CA SER A 21 -36.78 28.70 -37.59
C SER A 21 -36.48 27.65 -36.50
N ALA A 22 -37.53 27.18 -35.83
CA ALA A 22 -37.49 26.19 -34.78
C ALA A 22 -36.62 24.93 -34.98
N PRO A 23 -36.43 24.41 -36.20
CA PRO A 23 -35.55 23.25 -36.42
C PRO A 23 -34.07 23.53 -36.21
N VAL A 24 -33.57 24.76 -36.43
CA VAL A 24 -32.15 25.09 -36.24
C VAL A 24 -31.78 25.12 -34.77
N ILE A 25 -32.69 25.60 -33.90
CA ILE A 25 -32.47 25.63 -32.44
C ILE A 25 -32.46 24.20 -31.87
N ARG A 26 -33.26 23.28 -32.38
CA ARG A 26 -33.27 21.87 -31.93
C ARG A 26 -31.99 21.12 -32.30
N VAL A 27 -31.42 21.38 -33.46
CA VAL A 27 -30.15 20.75 -33.88
C VAL A 27 -28.98 21.24 -33.06
N LEU A 28 -28.92 22.54 -32.74
CA LEU A 28 -27.86 23.11 -31.89
C LEU A 28 -27.92 22.60 -30.44
N LEU A 29 -29.11 22.46 -29.86
CA LEU A 29 -29.31 21.88 -28.53
C LEU A 29 -28.98 20.39 -28.48
N SER A 30 -29.22 19.63 -29.55
CA SER A 30 -28.86 18.20 -29.62
C SER A 30 -27.36 18.00 -29.75
N LEU A 31 -26.62 18.89 -30.40
CA LEU A 31 -25.16 18.85 -30.49
C LEU A 31 -24.46 19.22 -29.16
N LEU A 32 -25.03 20.12 -28.39
CA LEU A 32 -24.51 20.44 -27.05
C LEU A 32 -24.78 19.32 -26.03
N ALA A 33 -25.92 18.63 -26.12
CA ALA A 33 -26.21 17.48 -25.25
C ALA A 33 -25.33 16.25 -25.57
N GLY A 34 -24.93 16.07 -26.83
CA GLY A 34 -24.02 14.99 -27.25
C GLY A 34 -22.56 15.18 -26.81
N ALA A 35 -22.10 16.43 -26.63
CA ALA A 35 -20.73 16.72 -26.19
C ALA A 35 -20.51 16.57 -24.68
N LEU A 36 -21.58 16.51 -23.89
CA LEU A 36 -21.47 16.39 -22.41
C LEU A 36 -21.37 14.92 -21.93
N LEU A 37 -21.53 13.94 -22.83
CA LEU A 37 -21.56 12.51 -22.49
C LEU A 37 -20.22 11.78 -22.70
N LEU A 38 -19.14 12.48 -23.07
CA LEU A 38 -17.83 11.85 -23.35
C LEU A 38 -16.74 12.16 -22.30
N ILE A 39 -17.09 12.79 -21.16
CA ILE A 39 -16.18 12.86 -20.02
C ILE A 39 -16.55 11.70 -19.10
N SER A 40 -16.25 10.47 -19.52
CA SER A 40 -16.06 9.39 -18.57
C SER A 40 -14.82 9.75 -17.76
N PRO A 41 -14.90 9.91 -16.42
CA PRO A 41 -13.68 9.93 -15.63
C PRO A 41 -13.05 8.55 -15.84
N ASN A 42 -11.99 8.48 -16.63
CA ASN A 42 -11.07 7.35 -16.53
C ASN A 42 -10.61 7.35 -15.07
N ALA A 43 -11.24 6.55 -14.23
CA ALA A 43 -10.66 6.17 -12.97
C ALA A 43 -9.33 5.50 -13.33
N VAL A 44 -8.25 6.26 -13.26
CA VAL A 44 -6.90 5.69 -13.29
C VAL A 44 -6.86 4.80 -12.07
N LEU A 45 -7.06 3.50 -12.28
CA LEU A 45 -6.81 2.51 -11.23
C LEU A 45 -5.36 2.74 -10.82
N ALA A 46 -5.15 3.11 -9.57
CA ALA A 46 -3.81 3.25 -9.05
C ALA A 46 -3.09 1.91 -9.28
N ALA A 47 -1.92 1.96 -9.93
CA ALA A 47 -1.16 0.75 -10.18
C ALA A 47 -0.85 0.06 -8.86
N GLU A 48 -1.03 -1.25 -8.84
CA GLU A 48 -0.64 -2.09 -7.71
C GLU A 48 0.80 -1.81 -7.31
N GLN A 49 1.08 -1.82 -6.01
CA GLN A 49 2.43 -1.65 -5.45
C GLN A 49 2.86 -2.91 -4.70
N SER A 50 4.17 -3.07 -4.53
CA SER A 50 4.74 -4.14 -3.71
C SER A 50 5.67 -3.60 -2.62
N ALA A 51 5.80 -4.40 -1.54
CA ALA A 51 6.72 -4.20 -0.44
C ALA A 51 7.36 -5.53 -0.07
N VAL A 52 8.67 -5.56 0.21
CA VAL A 52 9.37 -6.77 0.66
C VAL A 52 9.83 -6.59 2.10
N LEU A 53 9.37 -7.48 2.98
CA LEU A 53 9.46 -7.32 4.43
C LEU A 53 9.97 -8.62 5.08
N ALA A 54 11.01 -8.53 5.88
CA ALA A 54 11.53 -9.61 6.74
C ALA A 54 11.12 -9.36 8.20
N GLY A 55 10.67 -10.39 8.90
CA GLY A 55 10.21 -10.26 10.30
C GLY A 55 10.15 -11.60 11.02
N GLY A 56 11.19 -12.42 10.89
CA GLY A 56 11.25 -13.80 11.37
C GLY A 56 10.56 -14.75 10.41
N CYS A 57 9.99 -15.82 10.92
CA CYS A 57 9.33 -16.84 10.11
C CYS A 57 8.31 -16.23 9.13
N PHE A 58 8.53 -16.44 7.83
CA PHE A 58 7.67 -15.91 6.77
C PHE A 58 6.24 -16.47 6.80
N TRP A 59 5.99 -17.68 7.35
CA TRP A 59 4.62 -18.18 7.56
C TRP A 59 3.79 -17.26 8.46
N CYS A 60 4.46 -16.69 9.49
CA CYS A 60 3.80 -15.75 10.39
C CYS A 60 3.56 -14.40 9.71
N MET A 61 4.56 -13.89 9.01
CA MET A 61 4.46 -12.61 8.28
C MET A 61 3.40 -12.68 7.19
N GLU A 62 3.38 -13.75 6.38
CA GLU A 62 2.35 -14.00 5.37
C GLU A 62 0.96 -14.00 6.01
N SER A 63 0.73 -14.85 7.01
CA SER A 63 -0.57 -14.97 7.68
C SER A 63 -1.06 -13.68 8.36
N ASP A 64 -0.16 -12.83 8.84
CA ASP A 64 -0.54 -11.59 9.51
C ASP A 64 -0.83 -10.47 8.52
N LEU A 65 -0.05 -10.36 7.43
CA LEU A 65 -0.17 -9.26 6.48
C LEU A 65 -1.25 -9.50 5.41
N GLU A 66 -1.52 -10.75 5.02
CA GLU A 66 -2.60 -11.07 4.07
C GLU A 66 -4.00 -10.67 4.54
N LYS A 67 -4.21 -10.55 5.86
CA LYS A 67 -5.49 -10.16 6.47
C LYS A 67 -5.78 -8.66 6.39
N LEU A 68 -4.79 -7.86 5.99
CA LEU A 68 -4.93 -6.40 5.97
C LEU A 68 -5.85 -5.96 4.81
N PRO A 69 -6.88 -5.16 5.07
CA PRO A 69 -7.73 -4.64 4.01
C PRO A 69 -6.93 -3.81 2.99
N GLY A 70 -6.93 -4.22 1.74
CA GLY A 70 -6.17 -3.59 0.66
C GLY A 70 -4.93 -4.37 0.24
N VAL A 71 -4.49 -5.36 0.99
CA VAL A 71 -3.53 -6.36 0.53
C VAL A 71 -4.21 -7.27 -0.48
N ILE A 72 -3.53 -7.53 -1.60
CA ILE A 72 -4.00 -8.34 -2.73
C ILE A 72 -3.46 -9.76 -2.61
N SER A 73 -2.16 -9.89 -2.34
CA SER A 73 -1.48 -11.16 -2.11
C SER A 73 -0.22 -10.96 -1.27
N VAL A 74 0.18 -12.03 -0.60
CA VAL A 74 1.46 -12.12 0.10
C VAL A 74 2.14 -13.39 -0.37
N GLU A 75 3.42 -13.29 -0.75
CA GLU A 75 4.21 -14.42 -1.22
C GLU A 75 5.46 -14.57 -0.34
N SER A 76 5.66 -15.75 0.23
CA SER A 76 6.85 -16.08 1.02
C SER A 76 8.07 -16.27 0.11
N GLY A 77 9.23 -15.77 0.54
CA GLY A 77 10.45 -15.82 -0.28
C GLY A 77 11.72 -15.47 0.49
N TYR A 78 12.76 -15.14 -0.27
CA TYR A 78 14.09 -14.84 0.23
C TYR A 78 14.63 -13.56 -0.42
N SER A 79 15.34 -12.74 0.37
CA SER A 79 16.01 -11.52 -0.13
C SER A 79 17.19 -11.12 0.75
N GLY A 80 18.05 -10.22 0.23
CA GLY A 80 19.15 -9.62 0.97
C GLY A 80 20.48 -10.38 0.91
N GLY A 81 20.49 -11.62 0.42
CA GLY A 81 21.69 -12.43 0.25
C GLY A 81 22.24 -12.42 -1.17
N SER A 82 23.38 -13.09 -1.37
CA SER A 82 24.11 -13.10 -2.63
C SER A 82 23.91 -14.35 -3.50
N VAL A 83 23.30 -15.41 -2.95
CA VAL A 83 23.10 -16.68 -3.66
C VAL A 83 21.87 -16.57 -4.57
N PRO A 84 21.99 -16.73 -5.90
CA PRO A 84 20.84 -16.71 -6.79
C PRO A 84 19.98 -17.98 -6.64
N GLN A 85 18.67 -17.81 -6.68
CA GLN A 85 17.69 -18.91 -6.55
C GLN A 85 17.97 -19.80 -5.33
N PRO A 86 18.08 -19.22 -4.11
CA PRO A 86 18.40 -20.00 -2.93
C PRO A 86 17.29 -20.99 -2.63
N THR A 87 17.63 -22.10 -2.00
CA THR A 87 16.66 -23.06 -1.44
C THR A 87 16.50 -22.83 0.04
N TYR A 88 15.36 -23.29 0.60
CA TYR A 88 15.09 -23.23 2.04
C TYR A 88 16.25 -23.84 2.87
N ASN A 89 16.75 -24.99 2.46
CA ASN A 89 17.85 -25.64 3.17
C ASN A 89 19.13 -24.80 3.20
N GLN A 90 19.41 -24.03 2.14
CA GLN A 90 20.58 -23.16 2.10
C GLN A 90 20.38 -21.92 2.98
N VAL A 91 19.18 -21.32 2.96
CA VAL A 91 18.87 -20.14 3.77
C VAL A 91 18.86 -20.51 5.25
N SER A 92 18.14 -21.56 5.64
CA SER A 92 18.08 -22.04 7.03
C SER A 92 19.40 -22.54 7.58
N ALA A 93 20.36 -22.91 6.70
CA ALA A 93 21.74 -23.23 7.09
C ALA A 93 22.64 -21.99 7.24
N GLU A 94 22.09 -20.78 7.12
CA GLU A 94 22.80 -19.47 7.27
C GLU A 94 23.98 -19.31 6.29
N THR A 95 23.92 -19.93 5.10
CA THR A 95 25.01 -19.93 4.12
C THR A 95 24.85 -18.97 2.96
N THR A 96 23.71 -18.28 2.87
CA THR A 96 23.32 -17.47 1.70
C THR A 96 23.33 -15.97 1.95
N GLY A 97 23.21 -15.54 3.21
CA GLY A 97 22.99 -14.15 3.63
C GLY A 97 21.54 -13.65 3.37
N HIS A 98 20.66 -14.52 2.85
CA HIS A 98 19.26 -14.17 2.67
C HIS A 98 18.48 -14.21 3.97
N GLN A 99 17.52 -13.29 4.09
CA GLN A 99 16.44 -13.35 5.08
C GLN A 99 15.22 -14.07 4.50
N GLU A 100 14.45 -14.75 5.36
CA GLU A 100 13.06 -15.07 5.09
C GLU A 100 12.26 -13.78 4.99
N VAL A 101 11.60 -13.57 3.86
CA VAL A 101 10.83 -12.35 3.58
C VAL A 101 9.45 -12.71 3.04
N VAL A 102 8.58 -11.72 3.04
CA VAL A 102 7.35 -11.76 2.26
C VAL A 102 7.30 -10.59 1.27
N GLU A 103 6.89 -10.87 0.02
CA GLU A 103 6.48 -9.83 -0.92
C GLU A 103 4.98 -9.59 -0.76
N VAL A 104 4.62 -8.38 -0.35
CA VAL A 104 3.24 -7.95 -0.14
C VAL A 104 2.81 -7.10 -1.32
N ARG A 105 1.85 -7.56 -2.12
CA ARG A 105 1.22 -6.80 -3.20
C ARG A 105 -0.05 -6.16 -2.68
N PHE A 106 -0.24 -4.87 -2.91
CA PHE A 106 -1.35 -4.11 -2.33
C PHE A 106 -1.90 -3.03 -3.27
N ASP A 107 -3.18 -2.70 -3.06
CA ASP A 107 -3.87 -1.61 -3.73
C ASP A 107 -3.62 -0.30 -2.94
N PRO A 108 -2.82 0.65 -3.47
CA PRO A 108 -2.50 1.89 -2.77
C PRO A 108 -3.70 2.82 -2.58
N ALA A 109 -4.83 2.59 -3.25
CA ALA A 109 -6.07 3.31 -3.01
C ALA A 109 -6.80 2.80 -1.74
N ARG A 110 -6.47 1.60 -1.25
CA ARG A 110 -7.09 0.96 -0.08
C ARG A 110 -6.17 0.92 1.13
N ILE A 111 -4.88 0.69 0.92
CA ILE A 111 -3.86 0.72 1.98
C ILE A 111 -2.60 1.41 1.45
N SER A 112 -2.15 2.48 2.10
CA SER A 112 -0.89 3.14 1.72
C SER A 112 0.32 2.38 2.23
N TYR A 113 1.49 2.55 1.59
CA TYR A 113 2.73 1.94 2.05
C TYR A 113 3.08 2.30 3.51
N PRO A 114 2.97 3.58 3.98
CA PRO A 114 3.16 3.91 5.39
C PRO A 114 2.19 3.16 6.32
N LYS A 115 0.96 2.89 5.89
CA LYS A 115 -0.02 2.14 6.67
C LYS A 115 0.33 0.65 6.75
N LEU A 116 0.82 0.08 5.66
CA LEU A 116 1.34 -1.27 5.63
C LEU A 116 2.55 -1.42 6.57
N LEU A 117 3.48 -0.45 6.53
CA LEU A 117 4.64 -0.43 7.43
C LEU A 117 4.25 -0.33 8.91
N GLN A 118 3.21 0.45 9.23
CA GLN A 118 2.68 0.52 10.59
C GLN A 118 2.23 -0.86 11.09
N SER A 119 1.51 -1.61 10.24
CA SER A 119 1.11 -2.97 10.58
C SER A 119 2.31 -3.92 10.68
N TYR A 120 3.32 -3.77 9.80
CA TYR A 120 4.57 -4.52 9.88
C TYR A 120 5.26 -4.33 11.22
N TRP A 121 5.52 -3.06 11.64
CA TRP A 121 6.19 -2.75 12.90
C TRP A 121 5.55 -3.44 14.09
N ARG A 122 4.22 -3.42 14.16
CA ARG A 122 3.45 -4.02 15.26
C ARG A 122 3.30 -5.54 15.18
N ASN A 123 3.91 -6.15 14.18
CA ASN A 123 4.04 -7.58 13.98
C ASN A 123 5.47 -8.11 14.11
N VAL A 124 6.43 -7.25 14.49
CA VAL A 124 7.82 -7.64 14.76
C VAL A 124 8.25 -7.17 16.15
N ASP A 125 9.28 -7.83 16.70
CA ASP A 125 10.04 -7.29 17.84
C ASP A 125 11.16 -6.40 17.29
N PRO A 126 11.00 -5.08 17.34
CA PRO A 126 11.99 -4.17 16.77
C PRO A 126 13.25 -4.05 17.62
N LEU A 127 13.30 -4.68 18.79
CA LEU A 127 14.43 -4.64 19.72
C LEU A 127 15.35 -5.84 19.56
N ASP A 128 14.95 -6.85 18.79
CA ASP A 128 15.71 -8.07 18.54
C ASP A 128 16.38 -8.03 17.15
N GLY A 129 17.69 -7.94 17.14
CA GLY A 129 18.50 -7.90 15.91
C GLY A 129 19.15 -9.23 15.52
N ASP A 130 18.99 -10.29 16.35
CA ASP A 130 19.64 -11.58 16.17
C ASP A 130 18.65 -12.68 15.74
N GLY A 131 17.48 -12.27 15.28
CA GLY A 131 16.37 -13.12 14.88
C GLY A 131 15.04 -12.52 15.27
N GLN A 132 14.00 -13.35 15.39
CA GLN A 132 12.68 -12.92 15.85
C GLN A 132 12.03 -14.04 16.68
N PHE A 133 11.63 -13.72 17.90
CA PHE A 133 10.93 -14.65 18.80
C PHE A 133 11.76 -15.92 19.07
N CYS A 134 11.27 -17.10 18.68
CA CYS A 134 12.00 -18.36 18.83
C CYS A 134 12.96 -18.65 17.66
N ASP A 135 12.82 -17.96 16.55
CA ASP A 135 13.64 -18.16 15.36
C ASP A 135 14.91 -17.31 15.45
N ARG A 136 16.07 -17.96 15.44
CA ARG A 136 17.37 -17.33 15.67
C ARG A 136 18.26 -17.48 14.45
N GLY A 137 19.04 -16.46 14.16
CA GLY A 137 19.99 -16.42 13.05
C GLY A 137 19.70 -15.29 12.07
N ASP A 138 20.64 -15.08 11.16
CA ASP A 138 20.60 -13.98 10.18
C ASP A 138 19.39 -14.07 9.24
N SER A 139 18.95 -15.30 8.91
CA SER A 139 17.77 -15.53 8.05
C SER A 139 16.47 -15.02 8.66
N TYR A 140 16.43 -14.79 9.98
CA TYR A 140 15.22 -14.32 10.69
C TYR A 140 15.29 -12.87 11.17
N ARG A 141 16.33 -12.12 10.79
CA ARG A 141 16.47 -10.71 11.19
C ARG A 141 15.39 -9.84 10.56
N PRO A 142 14.86 -8.84 11.28
CA PRO A 142 13.84 -7.95 10.74
C PRO A 142 14.48 -6.91 9.82
N VAL A 143 13.97 -6.82 8.57
CA VAL A 143 14.46 -5.90 7.54
C VAL A 143 13.28 -5.37 6.71
N ILE A 144 13.28 -4.08 6.42
CA ILE A 144 12.42 -3.46 5.40
C ILE A 144 13.28 -3.26 4.15
N PHE A 145 12.95 -3.99 3.08
CA PHE A 145 13.59 -3.80 1.77
C PHE A 145 12.80 -2.77 0.96
N THR A 146 13.49 -1.80 0.36
CA THR A 146 12.87 -0.67 -0.34
C THR A 146 13.17 -0.71 -1.83
N ASN A 147 12.14 -0.53 -2.66
CA ASN A 147 12.22 -0.58 -4.13
C ASN A 147 12.73 0.72 -4.75
N ASP A 148 12.54 1.85 -4.05
CA ASP A 148 12.85 3.19 -4.54
C ASP A 148 13.09 4.18 -3.39
N ASP A 149 13.52 5.41 -3.74
CA ASP A 149 13.82 6.48 -2.78
C ASP A 149 12.58 6.91 -1.97
N ARG A 150 11.37 6.83 -2.57
CA ARG A 150 10.11 7.14 -1.88
C ARG A 150 9.85 6.11 -0.78
N GLN A 151 9.94 4.82 -1.11
CA GLN A 151 9.79 3.77 -0.10
C GLN A 151 10.87 3.88 0.99
N SER A 152 12.11 4.19 0.63
CA SER A 152 13.20 4.40 1.58
C SER A 152 12.88 5.54 2.55
N SER A 153 12.42 6.69 2.04
CA SER A 153 12.02 7.84 2.86
C SER A 153 10.83 7.50 3.79
N GLU A 154 9.80 6.81 3.26
CA GLU A 154 8.63 6.40 4.04
C GLU A 154 8.99 5.34 5.10
N ALA A 155 9.94 4.43 4.81
CA ALA A 155 10.44 3.45 5.76
C ALA A 155 11.20 4.12 6.92
N LEU A 156 12.08 5.07 6.65
CA LEU A 156 12.78 5.85 7.67
C LEU A 156 11.79 6.66 8.54
N ALA A 157 10.79 7.28 7.92
CA ALA A 157 9.74 7.99 8.66
C ALA A 157 8.93 7.03 9.57
N SER A 158 8.67 5.80 9.11
CA SER A 158 7.98 4.78 9.90
C SER A 158 8.82 4.28 11.08
N GLN A 159 10.15 4.17 10.91
CA GLN A 159 11.09 3.84 11.99
C GLN A 159 11.05 4.90 13.09
N SER A 160 11.11 6.18 12.70
CA SER A 160 10.98 7.30 13.64
C SER A 160 9.63 7.29 14.39
N ALA A 161 8.54 6.92 13.69
CA ALA A 161 7.22 6.81 14.30
C ALA A 161 7.15 5.63 15.29
N ALA A 162 7.71 4.47 14.93
CA ALA A 162 7.79 3.30 15.80
C ALA A 162 8.59 3.60 17.08
N ALA A 163 9.75 4.28 16.95
CA ALA A 163 10.58 4.70 18.09
C ALA A 163 9.81 5.62 19.03
N ARG A 164 9.08 6.61 18.48
CA ARG A 164 8.24 7.51 19.31
C ARG A 164 7.13 6.75 20.04
N GLU A 165 6.43 5.84 19.37
CA GLU A 165 5.37 5.06 20.00
C GLU A 165 5.90 4.20 21.16
N LEU A 166 7.10 3.67 21.01
CA LEU A 166 7.78 2.88 22.05
C LEU A 166 8.46 3.75 23.13
N GLY A 167 8.49 5.07 22.97
CA GLY A 167 9.21 5.97 23.88
C GLY A 167 10.72 5.76 23.89
N MET A 168 11.31 5.32 22.76
CA MET A 168 12.72 4.94 22.62
C MET A 168 13.45 5.80 21.60
N ALA A 169 14.78 5.81 21.65
CA ALA A 169 15.62 6.37 20.60
C ALA A 169 15.58 5.45 19.36
N GLU A 170 15.63 6.02 18.16
CA GLU A 170 15.68 5.23 16.91
C GLU A 170 16.86 4.24 16.87
N SER A 171 17.99 4.60 17.47
CA SER A 171 19.18 3.74 17.58
C SER A 171 18.98 2.47 18.42
N ALA A 172 17.90 2.40 19.22
CA ALA A 172 17.53 1.19 19.95
C ALA A 172 16.86 0.14 19.05
N LEU A 173 16.23 0.60 17.94
CA LEU A 173 15.57 -0.29 17.01
C LEU A 173 16.59 -1.06 16.17
N LYS A 174 16.31 -2.34 15.96
CA LYS A 174 17.17 -3.31 15.24
C LYS A 174 16.67 -3.65 13.86
N VAL A 175 15.52 -3.12 13.46
CA VAL A 175 15.00 -3.28 12.10
C VAL A 175 15.89 -2.51 11.14
N GLU A 176 16.48 -3.20 10.18
CA GLU A 176 17.30 -2.58 9.15
C GLU A 176 16.41 -2.10 7.97
N ILE A 177 16.84 -1.02 7.31
CA ILE A 177 16.21 -0.55 6.06
C ILE A 177 17.26 -0.65 4.98
N LYS A 178 17.01 -1.46 3.94
CA LYS A 178 17.96 -1.78 2.88
C LYS A 178 17.32 -1.64 1.49
N PRO A 179 18.09 -1.30 0.45
CA PRO A 179 17.56 -1.40 -0.91
C PRO A 179 17.23 -2.85 -1.26
N LEU A 180 16.13 -3.05 -2.00
CA LEU A 180 15.78 -4.35 -2.55
C LEU A 180 16.63 -4.61 -3.80
N GLU A 181 17.45 -5.64 -3.78
CA GLU A 181 18.17 -6.09 -4.97
C GLU A 181 17.35 -7.09 -5.75
N LYS A 182 16.87 -8.14 -5.09
CA LYS A 182 16.09 -9.21 -5.72
C LYS A 182 15.24 -9.94 -4.69
N PHE A 183 13.98 -10.21 -5.04
CA PHE A 183 13.12 -11.18 -4.38
C PHE A 183 13.21 -12.54 -5.10
N TRP A 184 13.32 -13.61 -4.32
CA TRP A 184 13.30 -14.99 -4.76
C TRP A 184 12.14 -15.72 -4.10
N PRO A 185 11.11 -16.17 -4.83
CA PRO A 185 10.00 -16.93 -4.25
C PRO A 185 10.51 -18.19 -3.52
N ALA A 186 9.94 -18.48 -2.36
CA ALA A 186 10.17 -19.74 -1.68
C ALA A 186 9.38 -20.87 -2.36
N GLU A 187 9.73 -22.08 -2.02
CA GLU A 187 9.13 -23.30 -2.56
C GLU A 187 7.62 -23.35 -2.26
N ASP A 188 6.83 -23.97 -3.14
CA ASP A 188 5.36 -24.00 -3.08
C ASP A 188 4.83 -24.49 -1.73
N TYR A 189 5.51 -25.42 -1.07
CA TYR A 189 5.07 -25.95 0.23
C TYR A 189 5.16 -24.95 1.39
N HIS A 190 5.80 -23.79 1.17
CA HIS A 190 5.84 -22.69 2.14
C HIS A 190 4.70 -21.69 1.93
N GLN A 191 4.14 -21.61 0.72
CA GLN A 191 3.08 -20.67 0.41
C GLN A 191 1.76 -21.05 1.11
N ASN A 192 1.06 -20.07 1.66
CA ASN A 192 -0.21 -20.25 2.39
C ASN A 192 -0.12 -21.30 3.52
N PHE A 193 1.06 -21.46 4.12
CA PHE A 193 1.32 -22.53 5.08
C PHE A 193 0.37 -22.47 6.30
N ALA A 194 0.07 -21.28 6.79
CA ALA A 194 -0.81 -21.08 7.94
C ALA A 194 -2.26 -21.54 7.67
N GLU A 195 -2.75 -21.38 6.45
CA GLU A 195 -4.08 -21.84 6.02
C GLU A 195 -4.08 -23.35 5.80
N LEU A 196 -3.14 -23.84 4.96
CA LEU A 196 -3.07 -25.24 4.56
C LEU A 196 -2.69 -26.19 5.72
N ASN A 197 -1.96 -25.69 6.72
CA ASN A 197 -1.45 -26.46 7.85
C ASN A 197 -1.85 -25.82 9.20
N SER A 198 -3.10 -25.38 9.34
CA SER A 198 -3.55 -24.51 10.41
C SER A 198 -3.28 -25.03 11.83
N VAL A 199 -3.38 -26.34 12.09
CA VAL A 199 -3.11 -26.93 13.41
C VAL A 199 -1.61 -26.85 13.74
N LYS A 200 -0.75 -27.24 12.78
CA LYS A 200 0.71 -27.20 12.94
C LYS A 200 1.18 -25.77 13.12
N TYR A 201 0.67 -24.84 12.31
CA TYR A 201 0.99 -23.42 12.38
C TYR A 201 0.60 -22.79 13.72
N LYS A 202 -0.64 -23.02 14.21
CA LYS A 202 -1.10 -22.50 15.51
C LYS A 202 -0.25 -23.02 16.66
N TYR A 203 0.11 -24.30 16.65
CA TYR A 203 0.98 -24.88 17.66
C TYR A 203 2.38 -24.24 17.63
N TYR A 204 2.99 -24.15 16.44
CA TYR A 204 4.29 -23.49 16.26
C TYR A 204 4.25 -22.04 16.76
N ARG A 205 3.29 -21.22 16.33
CA ARG A 205 3.16 -19.81 16.73
C ARG A 205 3.01 -19.64 18.24
N TRP A 206 2.23 -20.53 18.87
CA TRP A 206 2.03 -20.54 20.32
C TRP A 206 3.31 -20.91 21.07
N VAL A 207 3.99 -21.98 20.69
CA VAL A 207 5.24 -22.45 21.33
C VAL A 207 6.34 -21.38 21.16
N CYS A 208 6.41 -20.78 19.99
CA CYS A 208 7.36 -19.70 19.69
C CYS A 208 7.14 -18.44 20.55
N GLY A 209 5.94 -18.27 21.10
CA GLY A 209 5.62 -17.14 21.96
C GLY A 209 5.54 -15.78 21.25
N ARG A 210 5.37 -15.80 19.91
CA ARG A 210 5.33 -14.57 19.09
C ARG A 210 4.30 -13.59 19.63
N ASP A 211 3.06 -14.00 19.81
CA ASP A 211 1.98 -13.10 20.22
C ASP A 211 2.22 -12.51 21.60
N ARG A 212 2.71 -13.32 22.57
CA ARG A 212 3.07 -12.84 23.90
C ARG A 212 4.16 -11.75 23.84
N ARG A 213 5.21 -11.99 23.03
CA ARG A 213 6.28 -11.01 22.90
C ARG A 213 5.82 -9.72 22.23
N LEU A 214 4.95 -9.81 21.23
CA LEU A 214 4.35 -8.62 20.60
C LEU A 214 3.51 -7.82 21.62
N ASP A 215 2.73 -8.49 22.48
CA ASP A 215 1.97 -7.85 23.57
C ASP A 215 2.89 -7.16 24.58
N GLU A 216 4.03 -7.76 24.93
CA GLU A 216 5.04 -7.14 25.81
C GLU A 216 5.67 -5.87 25.19
N VAL A 217 5.91 -5.86 23.88
CA VAL A 217 6.58 -4.75 23.19
C VAL A 217 5.59 -3.63 22.83
N TRP A 218 4.43 -3.98 22.25
CA TRP A 218 3.49 -3.03 21.65
C TRP A 218 2.22 -2.80 22.49
N GLY A 219 2.01 -3.57 23.57
CA GLY A 219 0.83 -3.48 24.41
C GLY A 219 -0.46 -3.65 23.60
N ASP A 220 -1.44 -2.79 23.84
CA ASP A 220 -2.74 -2.79 23.13
C ASP A 220 -2.62 -2.49 21.62
N ASN A 221 -1.48 -2.01 21.18
CA ASN A 221 -1.22 -1.74 19.76
C ASN A 221 -0.67 -2.96 19.01
N ALA A 222 -0.29 -4.04 19.70
CA ALA A 222 0.23 -5.25 19.08
C ALA A 222 -0.72 -5.77 18.00
N ARG A 223 -0.18 -6.10 16.81
CA ARG A 223 -0.93 -6.67 15.68
C ARG A 223 -2.09 -5.81 15.16
N THR A 224 -2.17 -4.53 15.56
CA THR A 224 -3.25 -3.63 15.13
C THR A 224 -2.86 -2.79 13.92
N GLY A 225 -3.87 -2.37 13.14
CA GLY A 225 -3.73 -1.37 12.11
C GLY A 225 -4.12 0.06 12.58
N ASN A 226 -4.18 0.33 13.89
CA ASN A 226 -4.54 1.66 14.40
C ASN A 226 -3.49 2.72 14.03
N SER A 227 -3.85 4.01 14.07
CA SER A 227 -2.89 5.09 13.85
C SER A 227 -1.77 5.06 14.90
N TRP A 228 -0.60 5.61 14.55
CA TRP A 228 0.50 5.74 15.51
C TRP A 228 0.02 6.47 16.76
N SER A 229 0.38 5.95 17.93
CA SER A 229 0.21 6.67 19.21
C SER A 229 1.23 7.81 19.28
N ASN A 230 0.79 9.00 19.71
CA ASN A 230 1.64 10.17 19.89
C ASN A 230 2.28 10.14 21.28
#